data_a2e1b8d2f4d2f65da54d5029481f3f2d
#
_entry.id   a2e1b8d2f4d2f65da54d5029481f3f2d
#
_cell.length_a   1.000
_cell.length_b   1.000
_cell.length_c   1.000
_cell.angle_alpha   90.00
_cell.angle_beta   90.00
_cell.angle_gamma   90.00
#
_symmetry.space_group_name_H-M   'P 1'
#
loop_
_entity.id
_entity.type
_entity.pdbx_description
1 polymer ?
#
loop_
_entity_poly.entity_id
_entity_poly.type
_entity_poly.pdbx_seq_one_letter_code
_entity_poly.pdbx_strand_id
1 'polypeptide(L)'
;MTVIDRFLKLVSYPTTSDERSETCPSTPQQRVLAEELVRQMQEMGIADAHVDADGYVYGTIPANCEKDIPVYGLIAHMDTAPDAPGENIRARVTEAYDGGDVVLNEEKHIVLSPEEYPQLKNAVGKRLIVTDGTTLLGADDKAGVAEILSAAELLLTSDRKHGTVKLAFTPDEEIGRGADRFDVAGFGADYAYTVDGGAIGELEYENFNAASAKIVIRGKSIHPGSAKGQMVSAALVAMELHGLLPALETPYYTDGYEGFYHLTGMQGETEQAELHYIIRDHDRTKFEDRKAVMQKVCAEIDRRYGAGTVELTLRDSYYNMKEKIEPCLFLIENAKRAMEQLGIEPKVVPIRGGTDGARLSFEGLPCPNLCTGGENFHGRFEYIPAEDMERITQLLAVMLWNLAE
;
A
#
# COMPACT_ATOMS: atom_id res chain seq x y z
N MET A 1 9.39 -10.47 -23.48
CA MET A 1 10.27 -10.44 -22.28
C MET A 1 9.58 -11.24 -21.20
N THR A 2 10.28 -12.05 -20.36
CA THR A 2 9.58 -12.71 -19.24
C THR A 2 9.21 -11.69 -18.16
N VAL A 3 8.19 -11.97 -17.34
CA VAL A 3 7.81 -11.10 -16.21
C VAL A 3 8.97 -10.94 -15.22
N ILE A 4 9.75 -11.99 -15.02
CA ILE A 4 10.94 -12.00 -14.14
C ILE A 4 12.02 -11.04 -14.69
N ASP A 5 12.37 -11.15 -15.99
CA ASP A 5 13.36 -10.26 -16.61
C ASP A 5 12.90 -8.79 -16.55
N ARG A 6 11.59 -8.56 -16.75
CA ARG A 6 10.98 -7.24 -16.66
C ARG A 6 11.11 -6.68 -15.25
N PHE A 7 10.72 -7.46 -14.25
CA PHE A 7 10.83 -7.09 -12.84
C PHE A 7 12.27 -6.77 -12.44
N LEU A 8 13.23 -7.65 -12.74
CA LEU A 8 14.65 -7.42 -12.44
C LEU A 8 15.18 -6.14 -13.08
N LYS A 9 14.68 -5.78 -14.25
CA LYS A 9 14.99 -4.50 -14.88
C LYS A 9 14.36 -3.32 -14.12
N LEU A 10 13.08 -3.42 -13.74
CA LEU A 10 12.36 -2.33 -13.06
C LEU A 10 12.94 -2.03 -11.68
N VAL A 11 13.32 -3.03 -10.90
CA VAL A 11 13.92 -2.82 -9.57
C VAL A 11 15.31 -2.17 -9.63
N SER A 12 15.97 -2.14 -10.78
CA SER A 12 17.24 -1.43 -10.96
C SER A 12 17.08 0.10 -10.97
N TYR A 13 15.85 0.62 -11.17
CA TYR A 13 15.56 2.05 -11.08
C TYR A 13 15.32 2.44 -9.61
N PRO A 14 16.11 3.36 -9.03
CA PRO A 14 15.85 3.87 -7.69
C PRO A 14 14.67 4.82 -7.73
N THR A 15 13.60 4.54 -6.99
CA THR A 15 12.35 5.31 -7.03
C THR A 15 11.78 5.57 -5.65
N THR A 16 12.62 5.56 -4.61
CA THR A 16 12.17 5.85 -3.24
C THR A 16 11.50 7.22 -3.16
N SER A 17 10.29 7.26 -2.61
CA SER A 17 9.52 8.49 -2.38
C SER A 17 10.05 9.28 -1.17
N ASP A 18 9.76 10.59 -1.11
CA ASP A 18 10.18 11.50 0.00
C ASP A 18 8.97 12.25 0.54
N GLU A 19 8.52 11.89 1.75
CA GLU A 19 7.40 12.54 2.46
C GLU A 19 7.60 14.06 2.66
N ARG A 20 8.86 14.53 2.72
CA ARG A 20 9.19 15.94 2.94
C ARG A 20 9.13 16.78 1.68
N SER A 21 9.05 16.14 0.52
CA SER A 21 8.95 16.81 -0.78
C SER A 21 7.54 17.38 -0.96
N GLU A 22 7.46 18.58 -1.57
CA GLU A 22 6.20 19.21 -1.96
C GLU A 22 5.90 19.02 -3.46
N THR A 23 6.79 18.34 -4.20
CA THR A 23 6.61 18.08 -5.64
C THR A 23 5.84 16.78 -5.89
N CYS A 24 5.33 16.60 -7.10
CA CYS A 24 4.80 15.35 -7.62
C CYS A 24 5.45 15.08 -8.99
N PRO A 25 6.16 13.96 -9.17
CA PRO A 25 6.55 13.00 -8.13
C PRO A 25 7.41 13.63 -7.03
N SER A 26 7.42 13.04 -5.85
CA SER A 26 8.22 13.51 -4.71
C SER A 26 9.72 13.42 -4.96
N THR A 27 10.14 12.51 -5.84
CA THR A 27 11.53 12.34 -6.29
C THR A 27 11.62 12.27 -7.82
N PRO A 28 12.61 12.91 -8.45
CA PRO A 28 12.72 12.96 -9.91
C PRO A 28 13.03 11.59 -10.54
N GLN A 29 13.55 10.66 -9.78
CA GLN A 29 13.88 9.30 -10.24
C GLN A 29 12.64 8.50 -10.62
N GLN A 30 11.50 8.74 -9.99
CA GLN A 30 10.22 8.13 -10.38
C GLN A 30 9.85 8.49 -11.83
N ARG A 31 10.14 9.73 -12.25
CA ARG A 31 9.89 10.16 -13.63
C ARG A 31 10.77 9.43 -14.64
N VAL A 32 12.01 9.09 -14.28
CA VAL A 32 12.91 8.29 -15.13
C VAL A 32 12.32 6.90 -15.36
N LEU A 33 11.76 6.27 -14.32
CA LEU A 33 11.05 5.01 -14.48
C LEU A 33 9.78 5.18 -15.34
N ALA A 34 8.99 6.23 -15.10
CA ALA A 34 7.78 6.52 -15.88
C ALA A 34 8.07 6.61 -17.38
N GLU A 35 9.15 7.29 -17.78
CA GLU A 35 9.60 7.38 -19.17
C GLU A 35 10.00 6.02 -19.75
N GLU A 36 10.66 5.16 -18.96
CA GLU A 36 10.98 3.79 -19.36
C GLU A 36 9.71 2.94 -19.54
N LEU A 37 8.69 3.09 -18.67
CA LEU A 37 7.42 2.38 -18.81
C LEU A 37 6.70 2.78 -20.09
N VAL A 38 6.63 4.08 -20.38
CA VAL A 38 6.08 4.58 -21.65
C VAL A 38 6.81 3.98 -22.85
N ARG A 39 8.15 3.93 -22.83
CA ARG A 39 8.94 3.32 -23.89
C ARG A 39 8.59 1.85 -24.09
N GLN A 40 8.48 1.05 -23.00
CA GLN A 40 8.09 -0.36 -23.09
C GLN A 40 6.67 -0.52 -23.65
N MET A 41 5.72 0.29 -23.19
CA MET A 41 4.33 0.26 -23.67
C MET A 41 4.26 0.59 -25.18
N GLN A 42 4.99 1.59 -25.64
CA GLN A 42 5.05 1.96 -27.08
C GLN A 42 5.69 0.85 -27.92
N GLU A 43 6.74 0.20 -27.43
CA GLU A 43 7.37 -0.96 -28.10
C GLU A 43 6.41 -2.16 -28.22
N MET A 44 5.48 -2.33 -27.26
CA MET A 44 4.42 -3.33 -27.34
C MET A 44 3.25 -2.94 -28.27
N GLY A 45 3.22 -1.69 -28.78
CA GLY A 45 2.18 -1.19 -29.67
C GLY A 45 1.07 -0.39 -28.98
N ILE A 46 1.24 -0.02 -27.71
CA ILE A 46 0.33 0.88 -26.98
C ILE A 46 0.69 2.33 -27.37
N ALA A 47 0.10 2.80 -28.47
CA ALA A 47 0.54 4.02 -29.15
C ALA A 47 0.21 5.33 -28.39
N ASP A 48 -0.80 5.32 -27.53
CA ASP A 48 -1.22 6.45 -26.69
C ASP A 48 -0.49 6.51 -25.35
N ALA A 49 0.46 5.58 -25.11
CA ALA A 49 1.23 5.57 -23.88
C ALA A 49 1.99 6.88 -23.68
N HIS A 50 1.79 7.52 -22.53
CA HIS A 50 2.41 8.78 -22.18
C HIS A 50 2.60 8.93 -20.68
N VAL A 51 3.48 9.83 -20.28
CA VAL A 51 3.60 10.32 -18.91
C VAL A 51 3.05 11.75 -18.87
N ASP A 52 2.22 12.03 -17.88
CA ASP A 52 1.66 13.36 -17.69
C ASP A 52 2.61 14.35 -16.97
N ALA A 53 2.12 15.56 -16.69
CA ALA A 53 2.91 16.60 -16.02
C ALA A 53 3.30 16.22 -14.59
N ASP A 54 2.47 15.47 -13.93
CA ASP A 54 2.62 15.04 -12.52
C ASP A 54 3.28 13.65 -12.38
N GLY A 55 3.73 13.05 -13.51
CA GLY A 55 4.50 11.80 -13.49
C GLY A 55 3.69 10.52 -13.56
N TYR A 56 2.37 10.59 -13.69
CA TYR A 56 1.52 9.42 -13.92
C TYR A 56 1.69 8.90 -15.34
N VAL A 57 1.75 7.59 -15.47
CA VAL A 57 1.82 6.91 -16.78
C VAL A 57 0.46 6.37 -17.14
N TYR A 58 0.03 6.59 -18.37
CA TYR A 58 -1.25 6.10 -18.89
C TYR A 58 -1.06 5.43 -20.25
N GLY A 59 -1.94 4.46 -20.56
CA GLY A 59 -2.01 3.85 -21.87
C GLY A 59 -3.27 3.02 -22.06
N THR A 60 -3.62 2.74 -23.32
CA THR A 60 -4.85 2.03 -23.67
C THR A 60 -4.58 0.85 -24.61
N ILE A 61 -5.12 -0.31 -24.25
CA ILE A 61 -5.24 -1.46 -25.13
C ILE A 61 -6.67 -1.45 -25.69
N PRO A 62 -6.89 -1.19 -26.97
CA PRO A 62 -8.23 -1.18 -27.57
C PRO A 62 -8.89 -2.55 -27.53
N ALA A 63 -10.21 -2.59 -27.38
CA ALA A 63 -10.98 -3.83 -27.51
C ALA A 63 -10.73 -4.53 -28.86
N ASN A 64 -10.66 -5.84 -28.84
CA ASN A 64 -10.55 -6.67 -30.04
C ASN A 64 -11.83 -7.50 -30.32
N CYS A 65 -12.96 -7.11 -29.72
CA CYS A 65 -14.28 -7.71 -29.92
C CYS A 65 -15.37 -6.64 -30.07
N GLU A 66 -16.54 -7.04 -30.59
CA GLU A 66 -17.71 -6.16 -30.77
C GLU A 66 -18.65 -6.15 -29.55
N LYS A 67 -18.40 -7.00 -28.54
CA LYS A 67 -19.20 -7.06 -27.32
C LYS A 67 -19.05 -5.76 -26.55
N ASP A 68 -20.15 -5.21 -26.08
CA ASP A 68 -20.14 -4.05 -25.20
C ASP A 68 -19.70 -4.48 -23.79
N ILE A 69 -18.44 -4.22 -23.48
CA ILE A 69 -17.79 -4.58 -22.23
C ILE A 69 -17.36 -3.27 -21.55
N PRO A 70 -17.67 -3.09 -20.27
CA PRO A 70 -17.15 -1.95 -19.52
C PRO A 70 -15.62 -1.83 -19.65
N VAL A 71 -15.09 -0.62 -19.59
CA VAL A 71 -13.67 -0.36 -19.65
C VAL A 71 -13.03 -0.70 -18.29
N TYR A 72 -12.03 -1.59 -18.30
CA TYR A 72 -11.31 -1.98 -17.09
C TYR A 72 -9.92 -1.37 -17.03
N GLY A 73 -9.55 -0.88 -15.84
CA GLY A 73 -8.21 -0.40 -15.52
C GLY A 73 -7.38 -1.42 -14.75
N LEU A 74 -6.07 -1.43 -15.00
CA LEU A 74 -5.05 -2.06 -14.16
C LEU A 74 -4.09 -0.97 -13.70
N ILE A 75 -3.84 -0.90 -12.40
CA ILE A 75 -3.07 0.17 -11.76
C ILE A 75 -2.04 -0.45 -10.82
N ALA A 76 -0.81 0.11 -10.82
CA ALA A 76 0.26 -0.23 -9.89
C ALA A 76 1.10 1.01 -9.59
N HIS A 77 1.82 1.05 -8.47
CA HIS A 77 2.66 2.21 -8.19
C HIS A 77 4.14 1.98 -8.57
N MET A 78 4.84 3.08 -8.83
CA MET A 78 6.23 3.06 -9.32
C MET A 78 7.26 3.30 -8.24
N ASP A 79 6.86 3.98 -7.18
CA ASP A 79 7.76 4.32 -6.08
C ASP A 79 8.02 3.14 -5.15
N THR A 80 8.94 3.30 -4.25
CA THR A 80 9.27 2.33 -3.21
C THR A 80 9.29 3.02 -1.85
N ALA A 81 8.97 2.26 -0.80
CA ALA A 81 8.92 2.73 0.57
C ALA A 81 10.24 3.38 1.02
N PRO A 82 10.18 4.46 1.82
CA PRO A 82 11.37 5.08 2.41
C PRO A 82 11.91 4.35 3.65
N ASP A 83 11.25 3.29 4.12
CA ASP A 83 11.55 2.57 5.36
C ASP A 83 12.88 1.81 5.32
N ALA A 84 13.30 1.38 4.13
CA ALA A 84 14.58 0.71 3.91
C ALA A 84 15.31 1.31 2.69
N PRO A 85 16.66 1.17 2.60
CA PRO A 85 17.39 1.65 1.44
C PRO A 85 16.87 1.06 0.14
N GLY A 86 16.53 1.90 -0.85
CA GLY A 86 16.00 1.53 -2.17
C GLY A 86 16.95 1.83 -3.34
N GLU A 87 18.23 2.10 -3.06
CA GLU A 87 19.24 2.39 -4.10
C GLU A 87 20.22 1.22 -4.28
N ASN A 88 20.67 1.03 -5.52
CA ASN A 88 21.64 -0.03 -5.89
C ASN A 88 21.15 -1.44 -5.51
N ILE A 89 19.89 -1.71 -5.71
CA ILE A 89 19.25 -2.99 -5.43
C ILE A 89 19.96 -4.11 -6.22
N ARG A 90 20.43 -5.14 -5.51
CA ARG A 90 21.11 -6.31 -6.07
C ARG A 90 20.19 -7.52 -6.03
N ALA A 91 19.16 -7.48 -6.87
CA ALA A 91 18.20 -8.57 -6.96
C ALA A 91 18.83 -9.80 -7.65
N ARG A 92 18.51 -10.99 -7.15
CA ARG A 92 18.90 -12.27 -7.74
C ARG A 92 17.76 -13.29 -7.64
N VAL A 93 17.72 -14.22 -8.58
CA VAL A 93 16.82 -15.37 -8.53
C VAL A 93 17.60 -16.54 -7.91
N THR A 94 16.99 -17.21 -6.92
CA THR A 94 17.57 -18.41 -6.29
C THR A 94 17.27 -19.65 -7.11
N GLU A 95 17.91 -20.79 -6.75
CA GLU A 95 17.38 -22.10 -7.07
C GLU A 95 16.05 -22.33 -6.33
N ALA A 96 15.36 -23.43 -6.65
CA ALA A 96 14.12 -23.79 -5.98
C ALA A 96 14.35 -23.87 -4.44
N TYR A 97 13.54 -23.12 -3.70
CA TYR A 97 13.67 -23.02 -2.25
C TYR A 97 13.35 -24.34 -1.56
N ASP A 98 14.23 -24.80 -0.71
CA ASP A 98 14.18 -26.12 -0.06
C ASP A 98 13.48 -26.12 1.32
N GLY A 99 13.14 -24.94 1.85
CA GLY A 99 12.50 -24.76 3.16
C GLY A 99 13.45 -24.41 4.30
N GLY A 100 14.76 -24.30 4.04
CA GLY A 100 15.77 -23.88 5.01
C GLY A 100 16.05 -22.38 5.00
N ASP A 101 17.15 -21.98 5.62
CA ASP A 101 17.62 -20.61 5.63
C ASP A 101 18.12 -20.16 4.26
N VAL A 102 17.75 -18.96 3.83
CA VAL A 102 18.28 -18.33 2.61
C VAL A 102 19.35 -17.31 2.98
N VAL A 103 20.61 -17.62 2.72
CA VAL A 103 21.71 -16.69 2.95
C VAL A 103 21.66 -15.58 1.91
N LEU A 104 21.31 -14.37 2.35
CA LEU A 104 21.28 -13.17 1.51
C LEU A 104 22.67 -12.59 1.35
N ASN A 105 23.46 -12.54 2.42
CA ASN A 105 24.81 -11.98 2.44
C ASN A 105 25.70 -12.72 3.45
N GLU A 106 26.70 -13.42 2.96
CA GLU A 106 27.64 -14.17 3.81
C GLU A 106 28.53 -13.26 4.64
N GLU A 107 29.06 -12.17 4.04
CA GLU A 107 29.99 -11.25 4.70
C GLU A 107 29.32 -10.50 5.85
N LYS A 108 28.05 -10.13 5.67
CA LYS A 108 27.25 -9.36 6.66
C LYS A 108 26.41 -10.27 7.56
N HIS A 109 26.46 -11.57 7.37
CA HIS A 109 25.66 -12.56 8.10
C HIS A 109 24.16 -12.26 8.04
N ILE A 110 23.64 -11.85 6.86
CA ILE A 110 22.22 -11.57 6.67
C ILE A 110 21.58 -12.84 6.11
N VAL A 111 20.57 -13.33 6.84
CA VAL A 111 19.87 -14.58 6.53
C VAL A 111 18.36 -14.33 6.59
N LEU A 112 17.64 -14.75 5.57
CA LEU A 112 16.19 -14.82 5.57
C LEU A 112 15.80 -16.21 6.07
N SER A 113 15.26 -16.29 7.31
CA SER A 113 14.99 -17.54 8.00
C SER A 113 13.49 -17.83 8.11
N PRO A 114 13.03 -19.07 7.86
CA PRO A 114 11.64 -19.47 8.07
C PRO A 114 11.24 -19.55 9.55
N GLU A 115 12.19 -19.41 10.48
CA GLU A 115 11.89 -19.27 11.92
C GLU A 115 11.42 -17.84 12.25
N GLU A 116 12.03 -16.83 11.64
CA GLU A 116 11.65 -15.42 11.79
C GLU A 116 10.49 -15.03 10.87
N TYR A 117 10.45 -15.62 9.66
CA TYR A 117 9.44 -15.34 8.62
C TYR A 117 8.72 -16.63 8.23
N PRO A 118 7.74 -17.11 9.02
CA PRO A 118 7.09 -18.41 8.81
C PRO A 118 6.39 -18.58 7.46
N GLN A 119 5.93 -17.48 6.86
CA GLN A 119 5.27 -17.44 5.54
C GLN A 119 6.21 -17.91 4.40
N LEU A 120 7.52 -17.82 4.59
CA LEU A 120 8.51 -18.32 3.63
C LEU A 120 8.32 -19.82 3.32
N LYS A 121 7.74 -20.58 4.24
CA LYS A 121 7.41 -22.01 4.05
C LYS A 121 6.40 -22.24 2.92
N ASN A 122 5.59 -21.25 2.58
CA ASN A 122 4.63 -21.33 1.47
C ASN A 122 5.32 -21.27 0.09
N ALA A 123 6.58 -20.88 0.07
CA ALA A 123 7.37 -20.77 -1.16
C ALA A 123 8.26 -21.99 -1.44
N VAL A 124 8.17 -23.08 -0.63
CA VAL A 124 8.95 -24.30 -0.85
C VAL A 124 8.70 -24.87 -2.25
N GLY A 125 9.77 -25.16 -2.96
CA GLY A 125 9.76 -25.65 -4.35
C GLY A 125 9.69 -24.54 -5.41
N LYS A 126 9.56 -23.27 -5.03
CA LYS A 126 9.59 -22.12 -5.95
C LYS A 126 10.96 -21.42 -5.91
N ARG A 127 11.33 -20.77 -7.00
CA ARG A 127 12.49 -19.88 -7.05
C ARG A 127 12.13 -18.56 -6.38
N LEU A 128 12.99 -18.05 -5.52
CA LEU A 128 12.79 -16.75 -4.87
C LEU A 128 13.57 -15.67 -5.60
N ILE A 129 13.00 -14.49 -5.71
CA ILE A 129 13.72 -13.28 -6.06
C ILE A 129 13.96 -12.53 -4.75
N VAL A 130 15.22 -12.29 -4.43
CA VAL A 130 15.69 -11.69 -3.18
C VAL A 130 16.80 -10.68 -3.46
N THR A 131 17.12 -9.84 -2.48
CA THR A 131 18.31 -8.99 -2.52
C THR A 131 19.49 -9.58 -1.74
N ASP A 132 20.56 -8.81 -1.61
CA ASP A 132 21.66 -9.12 -0.70
C ASP A 132 21.37 -8.71 0.77
N GLY A 133 20.14 -8.33 1.08
CA GLY A 133 19.68 -7.90 2.41
C GLY A 133 20.23 -6.55 2.87
N THR A 134 20.86 -5.76 1.99
CA THR A 134 21.29 -4.40 2.30
C THR A 134 20.27 -3.34 1.89
N THR A 135 19.32 -3.71 1.04
CA THR A 135 18.23 -2.89 0.52
C THR A 135 16.91 -3.63 0.62
N LEU A 136 15.78 -2.93 0.45
CA LEU A 136 14.54 -3.58 0.05
C LEU A 136 14.68 -4.19 -1.36
N LEU A 137 13.71 -5.00 -1.81
CA LEU A 137 13.66 -5.54 -3.17
C LEU A 137 12.90 -4.62 -4.13
N GLY A 138 11.84 -3.95 -3.65
CA GLY A 138 10.92 -3.16 -4.45
C GLY A 138 9.92 -4.03 -5.21
N ALA A 139 9.57 -5.21 -4.69
CA ALA A 139 8.45 -5.99 -5.18
C ALA A 139 7.15 -5.24 -4.98
N ASP A 140 7.04 -4.51 -3.90
CA ASP A 140 6.06 -3.47 -3.64
C ASP A 140 6.54 -2.14 -4.26
N ASP A 141 5.96 -1.68 -5.43
CA ASP A 141 4.98 -2.43 -6.23
C ASP A 141 5.46 -2.60 -7.69
N LYS A 142 6.79 -2.70 -7.89
CA LYS A 142 7.32 -2.98 -9.24
C LYS A 142 7.02 -4.40 -9.73
N ALA A 143 6.55 -5.30 -8.82
CA ALA A 143 6.02 -6.59 -9.23
C ALA A 143 4.68 -6.39 -9.96
N GLY A 144 3.75 -5.65 -9.39
CA GLY A 144 2.49 -5.31 -10.05
C GLY A 144 2.71 -4.58 -11.37
N VAL A 145 3.65 -3.64 -11.43
CA VAL A 145 4.03 -2.99 -12.70
C VAL A 145 4.50 -4.01 -13.74
N ALA A 146 5.39 -4.95 -13.36
CA ALA A 146 5.90 -5.98 -14.27
C ALA A 146 4.81 -6.95 -14.72
N GLU A 147 3.93 -7.34 -13.83
CA GLU A 147 2.81 -8.24 -14.07
C GLU A 147 1.76 -7.63 -15.00
N ILE A 148 1.38 -6.36 -14.76
CA ILE A 148 0.47 -5.60 -15.64
C ILE A 148 1.04 -5.49 -17.05
N LEU A 149 2.30 -5.08 -17.21
CA LEU A 149 2.93 -4.97 -18.52
C LEU A 149 3.06 -6.33 -19.22
N SER A 150 3.31 -7.40 -18.48
CA SER A 150 3.40 -8.74 -19.04
C SER A 150 2.03 -9.32 -19.41
N ALA A 151 0.98 -9.01 -18.62
CA ALA A 151 -0.40 -9.32 -18.99
C ALA A 151 -0.86 -8.53 -20.22
N ALA A 152 -0.47 -7.25 -20.34
CA ALA A 152 -0.70 -6.43 -21.53
C ALA A 152 -0.09 -7.06 -22.79
N GLU A 153 1.15 -7.57 -22.69
CA GLU A 153 1.81 -8.31 -23.79
C GLU A 153 1.04 -9.58 -24.17
N LEU A 154 0.49 -10.32 -23.19
CA LEU A 154 -0.37 -11.49 -23.43
C LEU A 154 -1.68 -11.10 -24.15
N LEU A 155 -2.33 -10.00 -23.76
CA LEU A 155 -3.56 -9.52 -24.40
C LEU A 155 -3.30 -9.13 -25.87
N LEU A 156 -2.21 -8.42 -26.12
CA LEU A 156 -1.86 -7.92 -27.46
C LEU A 156 -1.39 -9.02 -28.43
N THR A 157 -0.82 -10.11 -27.90
CA THR A 157 -0.28 -11.21 -28.73
C THR A 157 -1.21 -12.40 -28.85
N SER A 158 -2.30 -12.46 -28.06
CA SER A 158 -3.28 -13.53 -28.08
C SER A 158 -4.44 -13.24 -29.02
N ASP A 159 -5.00 -14.27 -29.64
CA ASP A 159 -6.25 -14.20 -30.39
C ASP A 159 -7.52 -14.18 -29.51
N ARG A 160 -7.37 -14.36 -28.19
CA ARG A 160 -8.49 -14.31 -27.25
C ARG A 160 -9.11 -12.90 -27.18
N LYS A 161 -10.43 -12.88 -27.01
CA LYS A 161 -11.19 -11.62 -27.02
C LYS A 161 -11.11 -10.93 -25.66
N HIS A 162 -11.05 -9.60 -25.70
CA HIS A 162 -11.08 -8.74 -24.52
C HIS A 162 -11.73 -7.38 -24.87
N GLY A 163 -12.24 -6.71 -23.85
CA GLY A 163 -12.71 -5.32 -23.92
C GLY A 163 -11.55 -4.33 -23.96
N THR A 164 -11.86 -3.05 -23.90
CA THR A 164 -10.86 -2.00 -23.72
C THR A 164 -10.23 -2.10 -22.33
N VAL A 165 -8.90 -2.06 -22.27
CA VAL A 165 -8.14 -2.09 -21.03
C VAL A 165 -7.31 -0.81 -20.91
N LYS A 166 -7.42 -0.14 -19.78
CA LYS A 166 -6.62 1.01 -19.40
C LYS A 166 -5.50 0.59 -18.47
N LEU A 167 -4.31 1.13 -18.69
CA LEU A 167 -3.15 0.90 -17.82
C LEU A 167 -2.76 2.22 -17.19
N ALA A 168 -2.47 2.21 -15.88
CA ALA A 168 -1.91 3.37 -15.22
C ALA A 168 -0.82 2.96 -14.21
N PHE A 169 0.21 3.81 -14.08
CA PHE A 169 1.23 3.65 -13.05
C PHE A 169 1.37 4.96 -12.29
N THR A 170 1.21 4.87 -10.96
CA THR A 170 1.14 6.02 -10.05
C THR A 170 2.49 6.30 -9.39
N PRO A 171 2.85 7.56 -9.15
CA PRO A 171 3.95 7.93 -8.25
C PRO A 171 3.45 8.08 -6.81
N ASP A 172 4.36 8.05 -5.84
CA ASP A 172 4.15 8.53 -4.45
C ASP A 172 3.04 7.82 -3.66
N GLU A 173 2.72 6.56 -3.98
CA GLU A 173 1.76 5.75 -3.23
C GLU A 173 2.24 5.55 -1.79
N GLU A 174 3.50 5.18 -1.61
CA GLU A 174 4.14 4.82 -0.34
C GLU A 174 4.16 5.97 0.70
N ILE A 175 3.92 7.18 0.24
CA ILE A 175 3.72 8.35 1.10
C ILE A 175 2.26 8.84 1.12
N GLY A 176 1.33 8.00 0.64
CA GLY A 176 -0.11 8.23 0.66
C GLY A 176 -0.60 9.30 -0.32
N ARG A 177 0.13 9.55 -1.41
CA ARG A 177 -0.18 10.59 -2.40
C ARG A 177 -0.47 10.05 -3.81
N GLY A 178 -0.44 8.73 -4.01
CA GLY A 178 -0.57 8.12 -5.33
C GLY A 178 -1.85 8.48 -6.06
N ALA A 179 -2.97 8.65 -5.36
CA ALA A 179 -4.23 9.09 -5.97
C ALA A 179 -4.43 10.62 -6.02
N ASP A 180 -3.55 11.44 -5.39
CA ASP A 180 -3.79 12.89 -5.20
C ASP A 180 -4.06 13.67 -6.49
N ARG A 181 -3.41 13.28 -7.59
CA ARG A 181 -3.49 13.95 -8.89
C ARG A 181 -3.86 13.00 -10.03
N PHE A 182 -4.36 11.81 -9.69
CA PHE A 182 -4.81 10.85 -10.67
C PHE A 182 -6.03 11.38 -11.42
N ASP A 183 -5.94 11.46 -12.74
CA ASP A 183 -7.05 11.92 -13.58
C ASP A 183 -8.04 10.78 -13.87
N VAL A 184 -8.94 10.51 -12.91
CA VAL A 184 -9.99 9.47 -13.04
C VAL A 184 -10.84 9.68 -14.29
N ALA A 185 -11.20 10.91 -14.61
CA ALA A 185 -12.03 11.23 -15.78
C ALA A 185 -11.28 10.99 -17.10
N GLY A 186 -10.03 11.44 -17.19
CA GLY A 186 -9.16 11.22 -18.34
C GLY A 186 -8.73 9.76 -18.50
N PHE A 187 -8.53 9.04 -17.39
CA PHE A 187 -8.28 7.60 -17.42
C PHE A 187 -9.43 6.84 -18.07
N GLY A 188 -10.68 7.21 -17.76
CA GLY A 188 -11.86 6.76 -18.47
C GLY A 188 -12.12 5.27 -18.37
N ALA A 189 -11.77 4.63 -17.25
CA ALA A 189 -12.19 3.28 -16.92
C ALA A 189 -13.48 3.32 -16.08
N ASP A 190 -14.38 2.35 -16.30
CA ASP A 190 -15.59 2.18 -15.49
C ASP A 190 -15.27 1.50 -14.15
N TYR A 191 -14.30 0.58 -14.17
CA TYR A 191 -13.80 -0.19 -13.04
C TYR A 191 -12.30 -0.38 -13.16
N ALA A 192 -11.61 -0.58 -12.05
CA ALA A 192 -10.19 -0.89 -12.07
C ALA A 192 -9.82 -1.93 -11.00
N TYR A 193 -8.59 -2.41 -11.05
CA TYR A 193 -7.91 -3.14 -9.99
C TYR A 193 -6.55 -2.50 -9.78
N THR A 194 -6.18 -2.25 -8.53
CA THR A 194 -4.77 -2.11 -8.17
C THR A 194 -4.15 -3.51 -8.06
N VAL A 195 -2.91 -3.66 -8.51
CA VAL A 195 -2.13 -4.91 -8.42
C VAL A 195 -0.98 -4.62 -7.48
N ASP A 196 -1.29 -4.59 -6.18
CA ASP A 196 -0.48 -4.00 -5.11
C ASP A 196 -0.69 -4.74 -3.76
N GLY A 197 -1.13 -5.99 -3.83
CA GLY A 197 -1.38 -6.83 -2.65
C GLY A 197 -0.24 -7.80 -2.33
N GLY A 198 -0.43 -8.59 -1.28
CA GLY A 198 0.53 -9.54 -0.76
C GLY A 198 0.58 -10.89 -1.47
N ALA A 199 0.53 -11.96 -0.69
CA ALA A 199 0.69 -13.33 -1.13
C ALA A 199 -0.28 -13.74 -2.23
N ILE A 200 0.15 -14.65 -3.10
CA ILE A 200 -0.70 -15.17 -4.19
C ILE A 200 -2.03 -15.71 -3.68
N GLY A 201 -3.11 -15.26 -4.33
CA GLY A 201 -4.50 -15.62 -3.98
C GLY A 201 -5.18 -14.59 -3.08
N GLU A 202 -4.46 -13.64 -2.51
CA GLU A 202 -5.07 -12.56 -1.73
C GLU A 202 -5.86 -11.62 -2.63
N LEU A 203 -7.01 -11.22 -2.13
CA LEU A 203 -7.96 -10.34 -2.80
C LEU A 203 -8.56 -9.41 -1.74
N GLU A 204 -8.41 -8.12 -1.94
CA GLU A 204 -8.67 -7.13 -0.91
C GLU A 204 -9.66 -6.08 -1.43
N TYR A 205 -10.74 -5.90 -0.71
CA TYR A 205 -11.75 -4.86 -0.99
C TYR A 205 -12.24 -4.17 0.29
N GLU A 206 -11.54 -4.40 1.38
CA GLU A 206 -11.71 -3.74 2.67
C GLU A 206 -10.36 -3.20 3.15
N ASN A 207 -10.35 -1.98 3.63
CA ASN A 207 -9.19 -1.35 4.25
C ASN A 207 -9.61 -0.59 5.50
N PHE A 208 -8.66 -0.11 6.28
CA PHE A 208 -9.00 0.73 7.44
C PHE A 208 -9.71 2.03 7.04
N ASN A 209 -10.62 2.50 7.90
CA ASN A 209 -10.87 3.93 8.06
C ASN A 209 -9.72 4.52 8.87
N ALA A 210 -9.24 5.69 8.51
CA ALA A 210 -8.04 6.28 9.06
C ALA A 210 -8.22 7.75 9.46
N ALA A 211 -7.71 8.08 10.64
CA ALA A 211 -7.57 9.47 11.08
C ALA A 211 -6.22 9.67 11.77
N SER A 212 -5.75 10.92 11.76
CA SER A 212 -4.67 11.40 12.60
C SER A 212 -5.22 12.27 13.74
N ALA A 213 -4.55 12.22 14.89
CA ALA A 213 -4.85 13.09 16.03
C ALA A 213 -3.55 13.76 16.50
N LYS A 214 -3.55 15.08 16.48
CA LYS A 214 -2.52 15.89 17.08
C LYS A 214 -3.08 16.52 18.36
N ILE A 215 -2.38 16.31 19.48
CA ILE A 215 -2.76 16.83 20.78
C ILE A 215 -1.64 17.73 21.29
N VAL A 216 -1.95 18.98 21.57
CA VAL A 216 -1.05 19.95 22.19
C VAL A 216 -1.52 20.20 23.61
N ILE A 217 -0.63 20.03 24.58
CA ILE A 217 -0.89 20.25 26.02
C ILE A 217 -0.09 21.45 26.46
N ARG A 218 -0.75 22.41 27.12
CA ARG A 218 -0.14 23.61 27.69
C ARG A 218 0.00 23.45 29.21
N GLY A 219 1.21 23.54 29.68
CA GLY A 219 1.53 23.51 31.10
C GLY A 219 1.78 24.86 31.73
N LYS A 220 2.20 24.86 32.97
CA LYS A 220 2.55 26.04 33.73
C LYS A 220 3.82 25.76 34.55
N SER A 221 4.93 26.40 34.19
CA SER A 221 6.19 26.24 34.89
C SER A 221 6.26 27.17 36.14
N ILE A 222 6.77 26.63 37.21
CA ILE A 222 7.09 27.33 38.44
C ILE A 222 8.35 26.69 39.01
N HIS A 223 9.14 27.46 39.81
CA HIS A 223 10.31 26.90 40.48
C HIS A 223 9.93 25.65 41.30
N PRO A 224 10.56 24.48 41.08
CA PRO A 224 10.14 23.20 41.67
C PRO A 224 9.98 23.24 43.19
N GLY A 225 10.82 23.97 43.90
CA GLY A 225 10.75 24.12 45.34
C GLY A 225 9.50 24.88 45.85
N SER A 226 8.77 25.56 44.96
CA SER A 226 7.57 26.35 45.27
C SER A 226 6.33 25.89 44.49
N ALA A 227 6.42 24.76 43.80
CA ALA A 227 5.48 24.37 42.79
C ALA A 227 4.20 23.66 43.32
N LYS A 228 4.13 23.40 44.65
CA LYS A 228 3.00 22.66 45.24
C LYS A 228 1.66 23.32 44.94
N GLY A 229 0.77 22.59 44.23
CA GLY A 229 -0.56 23.05 43.85
C GLY A 229 -0.60 24.15 42.80
N GLN A 230 0.53 24.48 42.14
CA GLN A 230 0.63 25.57 41.18
C GLN A 230 1.22 25.16 39.83
N MET A 231 2.20 24.22 39.82
CA MET A 231 2.82 23.73 38.59
C MET A 231 1.88 22.75 37.87
N VAL A 232 1.79 22.89 36.58
CA VAL A 232 1.20 21.89 35.67
C VAL A 232 2.28 21.47 34.67
N SER A 233 2.81 20.29 34.81
CA SER A 233 3.80 19.75 33.88
C SER A 233 3.08 19.13 32.68
N ALA A 234 3.20 19.78 31.50
CA ALA A 234 2.58 19.27 30.26
C ALA A 234 3.04 17.86 29.91
N ALA A 235 4.31 17.54 30.15
CA ALA A 235 4.84 16.18 29.91
C ALA A 235 4.14 15.12 30.79
N LEU A 236 3.89 15.40 32.07
CA LEU A 236 3.17 14.47 32.95
C LEU A 236 1.69 14.37 32.59
N VAL A 237 1.07 15.48 32.21
CA VAL A 237 -0.32 15.50 31.73
C VAL A 237 -0.46 14.69 30.43
N ALA A 238 0.52 14.75 29.54
CA ALA A 238 0.56 13.92 28.31
C ALA A 238 0.60 12.41 28.62
N MET A 239 1.41 12.02 29.60
CA MET A 239 1.45 10.61 30.07
C MET A 239 0.13 10.17 30.69
N GLU A 240 -0.51 11.06 31.49
CA GLU A 240 -1.85 10.78 32.07
C GLU A 240 -2.90 10.64 30.98
N LEU A 241 -2.92 11.54 29.99
CA LEU A 241 -3.82 11.47 28.85
C LEU A 241 -3.68 10.14 28.09
N HIS A 242 -2.45 9.76 27.76
CA HIS A 242 -2.16 8.50 27.10
C HIS A 242 -2.68 7.30 27.93
N GLY A 243 -2.49 7.33 29.25
CA GLY A 243 -2.95 6.26 30.14
C GLY A 243 -4.49 6.14 30.27
N LEU A 244 -5.26 7.09 29.78
CA LEU A 244 -6.73 7.02 29.73
C LEU A 244 -7.27 6.37 28.46
N LEU A 245 -6.43 6.17 27.44
CA LEU A 245 -6.81 5.42 26.23
C LEU A 245 -6.77 3.90 26.52
N PRO A 246 -7.54 3.11 25.75
CA PRO A 246 -7.56 1.65 25.90
C PRO A 246 -6.16 1.03 25.69
N ALA A 247 -5.56 0.49 26.74
CA ALA A 247 -4.16 0.06 26.75
C ALA A 247 -3.85 -1.12 25.79
N LEU A 248 -4.84 -1.96 25.48
CA LEU A 248 -4.69 -3.12 24.60
C LEU A 248 -5.11 -2.84 23.16
N GLU A 249 -5.63 -1.64 22.86
CA GLU A 249 -6.03 -1.26 21.52
C GLU A 249 -4.87 -0.53 20.80
N THR A 250 -3.76 -1.24 20.62
CA THR A 250 -2.55 -0.76 19.96
C THR A 250 -2.10 -1.76 18.89
N PRO A 251 -1.23 -1.38 17.92
CA PRO A 251 -0.76 -2.30 16.89
C PRO A 251 -0.12 -3.59 17.42
N TYR A 252 0.48 -3.54 18.61
CA TYR A 252 1.10 -4.73 19.24
C TYR A 252 0.08 -5.80 19.67
N TYR A 253 -1.15 -5.40 20.00
CA TYR A 253 -2.18 -6.30 20.54
C TYR A 253 -3.33 -6.58 19.58
N THR A 254 -3.31 -6.03 18.38
CA THR A 254 -4.43 -6.10 17.43
C THR A 254 -4.03 -6.71 16.10
N ASP A 255 -4.92 -7.51 15.52
CA ASP A 255 -4.77 -8.13 14.21
C ASP A 255 -6.09 -8.11 13.40
N GLY A 256 -6.08 -8.65 12.18
CA GLY A 256 -7.26 -8.79 11.32
C GLY A 256 -8.08 -7.50 11.24
N TYR A 257 -9.33 -7.58 11.67
CA TYR A 257 -10.30 -6.47 11.65
C TYR A 257 -10.25 -5.56 12.88
N GLU A 258 -9.37 -5.82 13.83
CA GLU A 258 -9.30 -5.04 15.07
C GLU A 258 -8.64 -3.69 14.85
N GLY A 259 -9.32 -2.63 15.30
CA GLY A 259 -8.81 -1.26 15.21
C GLY A 259 -7.91 -0.88 16.39
N PHE A 260 -7.21 0.25 16.26
CA PHE A 260 -6.23 0.68 17.26
C PHE A 260 -6.04 2.20 17.35
N TYR A 261 -5.40 2.61 18.44
CA TYR A 261 -4.72 3.91 18.59
C TYR A 261 -3.22 3.65 18.59
N HIS A 262 -2.48 4.30 17.71
CA HIS A 262 -1.01 4.20 17.72
C HIS A 262 -0.39 5.57 17.99
N LEU A 263 0.33 5.70 19.11
CA LEU A 263 1.14 6.86 19.42
C LEU A 263 2.39 6.80 18.53
N THR A 264 2.45 7.65 17.51
CA THR A 264 3.56 7.71 16.56
C THR A 264 4.68 8.65 17.00
N GLY A 265 4.35 9.61 17.87
CA GLY A 265 5.33 10.55 18.39
C GLY A 265 4.85 11.24 19.66
N MET A 266 5.79 11.50 20.55
CA MET A 266 5.56 12.28 21.77
C MET A 266 6.82 13.09 22.10
N GLN A 267 6.63 14.38 22.35
CA GLN A 267 7.67 15.25 22.89
C GLN A 267 7.06 16.18 23.93
N GLY A 268 7.82 16.56 24.94
CA GLY A 268 7.27 17.45 25.95
C GLY A 268 8.22 17.89 27.02
N GLU A 269 7.93 19.09 27.53
CA GLU A 269 8.57 19.75 28.65
C GLU A 269 7.50 20.14 29.68
N THR A 270 7.87 20.97 30.66
CA THR A 270 6.93 21.46 31.68
C THR A 270 5.87 22.39 31.08
N GLU A 271 6.22 23.25 30.12
CA GLU A 271 5.30 24.26 29.57
C GLU A 271 4.50 23.79 28.38
N GLN A 272 5.01 22.81 27.62
CA GLN A 272 4.32 22.28 26.46
C GLN A 272 4.66 20.81 26.22
N ALA A 273 3.65 20.04 25.79
CA ALA A 273 3.84 18.70 25.24
C ALA A 273 2.99 18.53 23.97
N GLU A 274 3.46 17.65 23.10
CA GLU A 274 2.78 17.32 21.85
C GLU A 274 2.77 15.80 21.66
N LEU A 275 1.59 15.24 21.32
CA LEU A 275 1.41 13.82 21.00
C LEU A 275 0.80 13.71 19.61
N HIS A 276 1.28 12.72 18.86
CA HIS A 276 0.76 12.36 17.55
C HIS A 276 0.23 10.94 17.58
N TYR A 277 -1.00 10.76 17.13
CA TYR A 277 -1.64 9.45 17.00
C TYR A 277 -2.14 9.22 15.58
N ILE A 278 -2.16 7.96 15.19
CA ILE A 278 -3.02 7.48 14.12
C ILE A 278 -4.11 6.60 14.74
N ILE A 279 -5.34 6.72 14.21
CA ILE A 279 -6.52 5.98 14.64
C ILE A 279 -6.99 5.16 13.46
N ARG A 280 -7.25 3.87 13.66
CA ARG A 280 -7.64 2.92 12.63
C ARG A 280 -8.77 2.02 13.10
N ASP A 281 -9.74 1.76 12.22
CA ASP A 281 -10.73 0.68 12.38
C ASP A 281 -11.36 0.36 11.01
N HIS A 282 -11.65 -0.91 10.74
CA HIS A 282 -12.37 -1.31 9.52
C HIS A 282 -13.85 -0.92 9.58
N ASP A 283 -14.47 -1.02 10.75
CA ASP A 283 -15.87 -0.66 10.95
C ASP A 283 -16.00 0.87 11.12
N ARG A 284 -16.83 1.49 10.29
CA ARG A 284 -17.05 2.95 10.30
C ARG A 284 -17.60 3.45 11.64
N THR A 285 -18.51 2.69 12.27
CA THR A 285 -19.11 3.09 13.55
C THR A 285 -18.08 3.05 14.67
N LYS A 286 -17.29 1.95 14.73
CA LYS A 286 -16.21 1.83 15.71
C LYS A 286 -15.13 2.88 15.50
N PHE A 287 -14.82 3.22 14.24
CA PHE A 287 -13.89 4.29 13.91
C PHE A 287 -14.34 5.65 14.47
N GLU A 288 -15.62 6.00 14.28
CA GLU A 288 -16.20 7.23 14.86
C GLU A 288 -16.22 7.18 16.39
N ASP A 289 -16.55 6.02 16.98
CA ASP A 289 -16.48 5.81 18.43
C ASP A 289 -15.08 6.00 18.98
N ARG A 290 -14.03 5.54 18.28
CA ARG A 290 -12.62 5.76 18.66
C ARG A 290 -12.27 7.24 18.68
N LYS A 291 -12.68 8.00 17.66
CA LYS A 291 -12.49 9.46 17.65
C LYS A 291 -13.23 10.14 18.79
N ALA A 292 -14.46 9.72 19.08
CA ALA A 292 -15.25 10.22 20.20
C ALA A 292 -14.61 9.91 21.56
N VAL A 293 -13.98 8.74 21.74
CA VAL A 293 -13.20 8.40 22.93
C VAL A 293 -12.02 9.35 23.09
N MET A 294 -11.25 9.58 22.02
CA MET A 294 -10.13 10.53 22.04
C MET A 294 -10.60 11.94 22.46
N GLN A 295 -11.68 12.42 21.90
CA GLN A 295 -12.29 13.71 22.27
C GLN A 295 -12.70 13.76 23.74
N LYS A 296 -13.34 12.70 24.25
CA LYS A 296 -13.75 12.63 25.67
C LYS A 296 -12.55 12.61 26.61
N VAL A 297 -11.48 11.87 26.27
CA VAL A 297 -10.25 11.85 27.07
C VAL A 297 -9.60 13.23 27.09
N CYS A 298 -9.47 13.91 25.97
CA CYS A 298 -8.94 15.28 25.90
C CYS A 298 -9.80 16.26 26.72
N ALA A 299 -11.12 16.18 26.60
CA ALA A 299 -12.02 17.05 27.38
C ALA A 299 -11.95 16.78 28.89
N GLU A 300 -11.78 15.53 29.31
CA GLU A 300 -11.60 15.20 30.73
C GLU A 300 -10.31 15.74 31.29
N ILE A 301 -9.20 15.66 30.57
CA ILE A 301 -7.92 16.26 30.97
C ILE A 301 -8.03 17.80 31.03
N ASP A 302 -8.66 18.40 30.01
CA ASP A 302 -8.89 19.85 29.99
C ASP A 302 -9.72 20.33 31.20
N ARG A 303 -10.75 19.55 31.59
CA ARG A 303 -11.55 19.79 32.78
C ARG A 303 -10.74 19.68 34.09
N ARG A 304 -9.79 18.72 34.18
CA ARG A 304 -8.96 18.49 35.37
C ARG A 304 -7.94 19.60 35.61
N TYR A 305 -7.31 20.07 34.56
CA TYR A 305 -6.19 21.00 34.61
C TYR A 305 -6.57 22.45 34.25
N GLY A 306 -7.79 22.69 33.79
CA GLY A 306 -8.33 23.99 33.41
C GLY A 306 -8.52 24.13 31.90
N ALA A 307 -9.55 24.91 31.53
CA ALA A 307 -9.92 25.12 30.14
C ALA A 307 -8.76 25.73 29.32
N GLY A 308 -8.49 25.16 28.16
CA GLY A 308 -7.41 25.54 27.26
C GLY A 308 -6.07 24.84 27.54
N THR A 309 -6.04 23.89 28.49
CA THR A 309 -4.86 23.03 28.73
C THR A 309 -4.62 22.08 27.56
N VAL A 310 -5.69 21.53 26.94
CA VAL A 310 -5.58 20.56 25.84
C VAL A 310 -6.22 21.09 24.58
N GLU A 311 -5.45 21.07 23.49
CA GLU A 311 -5.92 21.36 22.14
C GLU A 311 -5.81 20.09 21.29
N LEU A 312 -6.94 19.59 20.77
CA LEU A 312 -7.01 18.40 19.93
C LEU A 312 -7.34 18.79 18.49
N THR A 313 -6.54 18.33 17.55
CA THR A 313 -6.83 18.39 16.11
C THR A 313 -7.01 16.96 15.59
N LEU A 314 -8.21 16.63 15.08
CA LEU A 314 -8.50 15.37 14.38
C LEU A 314 -8.64 15.63 12.89
N ARG A 315 -8.06 14.76 12.07
CA ARG A 315 -8.20 14.80 10.60
C ARG A 315 -8.41 13.39 10.08
N ASP A 316 -9.51 13.17 9.36
CA ASP A 316 -9.71 11.95 8.62
C ASP A 316 -8.80 11.93 7.39
N SER A 317 -8.18 10.77 7.09
CA SER A 317 -7.24 10.61 5.99
C SER A 317 -7.87 9.86 4.83
N TYR A 318 -8.49 8.71 5.10
CA TYR A 318 -9.19 7.88 4.12
C TYR A 318 -10.22 6.98 4.79
N TYR A 319 -11.07 6.33 3.99
CA TYR A 319 -12.14 5.47 4.46
C TYR A 319 -12.05 4.08 3.85
N ASN A 320 -12.74 3.11 4.46
CA ASN A 320 -12.85 1.75 3.96
C ASN A 320 -13.57 1.73 2.61
N MET A 321 -12.90 1.22 1.57
CA MET A 321 -13.45 1.14 0.22
C MET A 321 -14.60 0.15 0.07
N LYS A 322 -14.84 -0.71 1.06
CA LYS A 322 -15.93 -1.71 1.07
C LYS A 322 -17.27 -1.12 0.61
N GLU A 323 -17.64 0.04 1.14
CA GLU A 323 -18.92 0.71 0.78
C GLU A 323 -19.02 1.06 -0.71
N LYS A 324 -17.89 1.21 -1.41
CA LYS A 324 -17.80 1.51 -2.84
C LYS A 324 -17.72 0.24 -3.69
N ILE A 325 -17.17 -0.85 -3.13
CA ILE A 325 -17.00 -2.12 -3.82
C ILE A 325 -18.24 -3.02 -3.66
N GLU A 326 -18.97 -2.96 -2.54
CA GLU A 326 -20.19 -3.76 -2.34
C GLU A 326 -21.22 -3.67 -3.49
N PRO A 327 -21.48 -2.51 -4.11
CA PRO A 327 -22.35 -2.43 -5.29
C PRO A 327 -21.77 -3.11 -6.53
N CYS A 328 -20.45 -3.41 -6.54
CA CYS A 328 -19.68 -3.92 -7.67
C CYS A 328 -18.99 -5.26 -7.35
N LEU A 329 -19.59 -6.10 -6.48
CA LEU A 329 -19.02 -7.39 -6.07
C LEU A 329 -18.72 -8.36 -7.22
N PHE A 330 -19.28 -8.12 -8.41
CA PHE A 330 -18.91 -8.87 -9.61
C PHE A 330 -17.42 -8.73 -9.97
N LEU A 331 -16.74 -7.66 -9.54
CA LEU A 331 -15.28 -7.51 -9.66
C LEU A 331 -14.58 -8.59 -8.85
N ILE A 332 -15.00 -8.79 -7.61
CA ILE A 332 -14.46 -9.80 -6.70
C ILE A 332 -14.73 -11.21 -7.22
N GLU A 333 -15.96 -11.46 -7.70
CA GLU A 333 -16.35 -12.76 -8.22
C GLU A 333 -15.61 -13.09 -9.54
N ASN A 334 -15.32 -12.09 -10.40
CA ASN A 334 -14.51 -12.29 -11.60
C ASN A 334 -13.07 -12.69 -11.24
N ALA A 335 -12.46 -12.00 -10.26
CA ALA A 335 -11.11 -12.32 -9.78
C ALA A 335 -11.05 -13.72 -9.18
N LYS A 336 -12.00 -14.10 -8.29
CA LYS A 336 -12.08 -15.46 -7.71
C LYS A 336 -12.20 -16.52 -8.78
N ARG A 337 -13.12 -16.35 -9.76
CA ARG A 337 -13.31 -17.28 -10.85
C ARG A 337 -12.03 -17.49 -11.66
N ALA A 338 -11.31 -16.42 -11.96
CA ALA A 338 -10.04 -16.50 -12.68
C ALA A 338 -8.94 -17.19 -11.87
N MET A 339 -8.86 -16.92 -10.55
CA MET A 339 -7.96 -17.61 -9.62
C MET A 339 -8.25 -19.10 -9.61
N GLU A 340 -9.51 -19.52 -9.44
CA GLU A 340 -9.93 -20.93 -9.44
C GLU A 340 -9.62 -21.64 -10.76
N GLN A 341 -9.82 -20.98 -11.91
CA GLN A 341 -9.45 -21.52 -13.23
C GLN A 341 -7.96 -21.82 -13.34
N LEU A 342 -7.12 -21.05 -12.66
CA LEU A 342 -5.67 -21.24 -12.62
C LEU A 342 -5.19 -22.12 -11.46
N GLY A 343 -6.12 -22.67 -10.66
CA GLY A 343 -5.78 -23.45 -9.45
C GLY A 343 -5.12 -22.61 -8.36
N ILE A 344 -5.45 -21.32 -8.30
CA ILE A 344 -5.10 -20.42 -7.20
C ILE A 344 -6.27 -20.39 -6.24
N GLU A 345 -6.03 -20.64 -4.95
CA GLU A 345 -7.06 -20.55 -3.91
C GLU A 345 -7.32 -19.09 -3.56
N PRO A 346 -8.52 -18.53 -3.83
CA PRO A 346 -8.80 -17.13 -3.49
C PRO A 346 -8.98 -16.95 -1.98
N LYS A 347 -8.34 -15.93 -1.44
CA LYS A 347 -8.39 -15.53 -0.03
C LYS A 347 -8.77 -14.07 0.09
N VAL A 348 -9.95 -13.79 0.60
CA VAL A 348 -10.34 -12.40 0.89
C VAL A 348 -9.75 -12.01 2.23
N VAL A 349 -8.90 -10.99 2.23
CA VAL A 349 -8.25 -10.45 3.42
C VAL A 349 -8.46 -8.95 3.52
N PRO A 350 -8.49 -8.37 4.74
CA PRO A 350 -8.58 -6.93 4.91
C PRO A 350 -7.18 -6.28 4.87
N ILE A 351 -7.06 -5.14 4.20
CA ILE A 351 -5.86 -4.30 4.26
C ILE A 351 -5.80 -3.58 5.61
N ARG A 352 -4.70 -3.72 6.34
CA ARG A 352 -4.47 -2.98 7.60
C ARG A 352 -3.77 -1.63 7.39
N GLY A 353 -3.99 -1.01 6.26
CA GLY A 353 -3.46 0.26 5.82
C GLY A 353 -4.43 1.01 4.92
N GLY A 354 -3.90 1.89 4.09
CA GLY A 354 -4.55 2.51 2.95
C GLY A 354 -4.00 1.91 1.65
N THR A 355 -4.57 2.30 0.52
CA THR A 355 -4.11 1.96 -0.82
C THR A 355 -4.69 2.98 -1.80
N ASP A 356 -4.02 3.19 -2.92
CA ASP A 356 -4.53 4.01 -4.01
C ASP A 356 -5.95 3.57 -4.44
N GLY A 357 -6.19 2.26 -4.51
CA GLY A 357 -7.50 1.70 -4.86
C GLY A 357 -8.63 2.16 -3.93
N ALA A 358 -8.36 2.32 -2.63
CA ALA A 358 -9.34 2.86 -1.70
C ALA A 358 -9.71 4.30 -2.04
N ARG A 359 -8.73 5.16 -2.30
CA ARG A 359 -8.95 6.57 -2.65
C ARG A 359 -9.67 6.71 -3.99
N LEU A 360 -9.20 6.01 -5.02
CA LEU A 360 -9.81 5.98 -6.35
C LEU A 360 -11.26 5.52 -6.29
N SER A 361 -11.59 4.56 -5.42
CA SER A 361 -12.97 4.10 -5.22
C SER A 361 -13.87 5.22 -4.70
N PHE A 362 -13.39 6.09 -3.83
CA PHE A 362 -14.12 7.27 -3.36
C PHE A 362 -14.20 8.40 -4.39
N GLU A 363 -13.28 8.44 -5.35
CA GLU A 363 -13.27 9.37 -6.49
C GLU A 363 -14.15 8.90 -7.67
N GLY A 364 -14.83 7.75 -7.51
CA GLY A 364 -15.80 7.24 -8.47
C GLY A 364 -15.29 6.13 -9.38
N LEU A 365 -14.09 5.59 -9.13
CA LEU A 365 -13.51 4.45 -9.82
C LEU A 365 -13.43 3.25 -8.86
N PRO A 366 -14.45 2.36 -8.79
CA PRO A 366 -14.39 1.16 -7.95
C PRO A 366 -13.14 0.33 -8.28
N CYS A 367 -12.23 0.18 -7.29
CA CYS A 367 -10.90 -0.34 -7.52
C CYS A 367 -10.45 -1.24 -6.35
N PRO A 368 -10.86 -2.53 -6.32
CA PRO A 368 -10.32 -3.49 -5.35
C PRO A 368 -8.86 -3.83 -5.67
N ASN A 369 -8.15 -4.39 -4.67
CA ASN A 369 -6.73 -4.72 -4.77
C ASN A 369 -6.52 -6.21 -5.02
N LEU A 370 -5.55 -6.55 -5.87
CA LEU A 370 -5.11 -7.89 -6.23
C LEU A 370 -3.69 -8.13 -5.71
N CYS A 371 -3.38 -9.37 -5.39
CA CYS A 371 -2.04 -9.80 -4.98
C CYS A 371 -0.99 -9.63 -6.07
N THR A 372 0.27 -9.41 -5.64
CA THR A 372 1.48 -9.47 -6.47
C THR A 372 2.32 -10.73 -6.23
N GLY A 373 2.04 -11.45 -5.14
CA GLY A 373 2.82 -12.63 -4.71
C GLY A 373 4.04 -12.30 -3.87
N GLY A 374 4.30 -11.02 -3.57
CA GLY A 374 5.41 -10.58 -2.73
C GLY A 374 5.11 -10.71 -1.23
N GLU A 375 6.16 -10.67 -0.44
CA GLU A 375 6.13 -10.83 1.01
C GLU A 375 7.21 -9.98 1.69
N ASN A 376 7.01 -9.64 2.97
CA ASN A 376 7.94 -8.87 3.79
C ASN A 376 8.26 -7.47 3.25
N PHE A 377 7.27 -6.81 2.68
CA PHE A 377 7.37 -5.47 2.11
C PHE A 377 7.97 -4.45 3.07
N HIS A 378 8.45 -3.32 2.53
CA HIS A 378 9.09 -2.20 3.25
C HIS A 378 10.35 -2.59 4.02
N GLY A 379 10.95 -3.75 3.73
CA GLY A 379 12.08 -4.27 4.49
C GLY A 379 13.15 -4.94 3.63
N ARG A 380 14.32 -5.13 4.23
CA ARG A 380 15.46 -5.80 3.61
C ARG A 380 15.32 -7.31 3.42
N PHE A 381 14.29 -7.90 4.00
CA PHE A 381 13.94 -9.32 3.88
C PHE A 381 12.76 -9.56 2.93
N GLU A 382 12.44 -8.54 2.15
CA GLU A 382 11.43 -8.61 1.08
C GLU A 382 11.84 -9.66 0.03
N TYR A 383 10.87 -10.45 -0.39
CA TYR A 383 11.06 -11.48 -1.42
C TYR A 383 9.79 -11.70 -2.23
N ILE A 384 9.95 -12.26 -3.42
CA ILE A 384 8.82 -12.68 -4.26
C ILE A 384 9.14 -14.00 -4.96
N PRO A 385 8.24 -15.01 -4.91
CA PRO A 385 8.41 -16.23 -5.69
C PRO A 385 8.19 -15.98 -7.18
N ALA A 386 9.16 -16.36 -8.01
CA ALA A 386 9.13 -16.14 -9.45
C ALA A 386 7.91 -16.79 -10.13
N GLU A 387 7.55 -18.00 -9.69
CA GLU A 387 6.39 -18.74 -10.21
C GLU A 387 5.06 -18.06 -9.87
N ASP A 388 4.99 -17.31 -8.75
CA ASP A 388 3.79 -16.57 -8.38
C ASP A 388 3.59 -15.37 -9.29
N MET A 389 4.65 -14.63 -9.63
CA MET A 389 4.59 -13.55 -10.63
C MET A 389 4.10 -14.05 -12.00
N GLU A 390 4.59 -15.23 -12.46
CA GLU A 390 4.15 -15.83 -13.71
C GLU A 390 2.64 -16.18 -13.66
N ARG A 391 2.15 -16.69 -12.53
CA ARG A 391 0.74 -17.04 -12.34
C ARG A 391 -0.16 -15.81 -12.22
N ILE A 392 0.29 -14.75 -11.56
CA ILE A 392 -0.46 -13.50 -11.43
C ILE A 392 -0.55 -12.78 -12.77
N THR A 393 0.54 -12.76 -13.55
CA THR A 393 0.49 -12.29 -14.95
C THR A 393 -0.61 -13.00 -15.75
N GLN A 394 -0.73 -14.33 -15.60
CA GLN A 394 -1.79 -15.10 -16.26
C GLN A 394 -3.16 -14.77 -15.67
N LEU A 395 -3.26 -14.57 -14.34
CA LEU A 395 -4.50 -14.21 -13.67
C LEU A 395 -5.08 -12.92 -14.25
N LEU A 396 -4.28 -11.87 -14.37
CA LEU A 396 -4.71 -10.58 -14.92
C LEU A 396 -5.25 -10.74 -16.35
N ALA A 397 -4.56 -11.49 -17.19
CA ALA A 397 -5.03 -11.75 -18.56
C ALA A 397 -6.33 -12.57 -18.58
N VAL A 398 -6.44 -13.64 -17.76
CA VAL A 398 -7.65 -14.49 -17.67
C VAL A 398 -8.85 -13.69 -17.16
N MET A 399 -8.67 -12.82 -16.16
CA MET A 399 -9.73 -11.94 -15.68
C MET A 399 -10.33 -11.09 -16.80
N LEU A 400 -9.49 -10.50 -17.65
CA LEU A 400 -9.92 -9.64 -18.75
C LEU A 400 -10.53 -10.43 -19.92
N TRP A 401 -10.03 -11.63 -20.22
CA TRP A 401 -10.64 -12.53 -21.21
C TRP A 401 -12.02 -13.04 -20.78
N ASN A 402 -12.18 -13.37 -19.49
CA ASN A 402 -13.47 -13.85 -18.95
C ASN A 402 -14.61 -12.84 -19.13
N LEU A 403 -14.30 -11.54 -19.22
CA LEU A 403 -15.30 -10.49 -19.45
C LEU A 403 -15.85 -10.52 -20.91
N ALA A 404 -15.08 -11.07 -21.83
CA ALA A 404 -15.46 -11.17 -23.24
C ALA A 404 -16.21 -12.49 -23.56
N GLU A 405 -16.10 -13.50 -22.71
CA GLU A 405 -16.85 -14.75 -22.80
C GLU A 405 -18.30 -14.57 -22.29
#